data_102aa5baf4667e6a4179befaf6220131
#
_entry.id   102aa5baf4667e6a4179befaf6220131
#
_cell.length_a   1.000
_cell.length_b   1.000
_cell.length_c   1.000
_cell.angle_alpha   90.00
_cell.angle_beta   90.00
_cell.angle_gamma   90.00
#
_symmetry.space_group_name_H-M   'P 1'
#
loop_
_entity.id
_entity.type
_entity.pdbx_description
1 polymer ?
#
loop_
_entity_poly.entity_id
_entity_poly.type
_entity_poly.pdbx_seq_one_letter_code
_entity_poly.pdbx_strand_id
1 'polypeptide(L)' 'MEKNDIVYGVHAVTEALAANTGNKLYIQDDLRGKKVDKIKDLAAEKKVSISWTPKKTLQEMTDEAVHQGFVLRVAEFAYT' A
#
# COMPACT_ATOMS: atom_id res chain seq x y z
N MET A 1 -15.36 -10.59 -7.52
CA MET A 1 -14.95 -10.32 -7.50
C MET A 1 -14.21 -10.28 -7.03
N GLU A 2 -13.79 -10.14 -6.92
CA GLU A 2 -13.18 -10.00 -6.61
C GLU A 2 -12.29 -9.67 -6.44
N LYS A 3 -12.09 -9.12 -6.36
CA LYS A 3 -11.31 -8.80 -6.46
C LYS A 3 -10.61 -8.29 -5.63
N ASN A 4 -9.84 -7.93 -5.66
CA ASN A 4 -9.02 -7.45 -4.86
C ASN A 4 -9.13 -6.11 -4.57
N ASP A 5 -9.14 -5.65 -3.47
CA ASP A 5 -9.19 -4.32 -3.13
C ASP A 5 -7.82 -3.84 -2.83
N ILE A 6 -7.13 -3.45 -3.87
CA ILE A 6 -5.77 -2.98 -3.79
C ILE A 6 -5.70 -1.60 -4.41
N VAL A 7 -4.98 -0.68 -3.76
CA VAL A 7 -4.65 0.59 -4.37
C VAL A 7 -3.13 0.67 -4.46
N TYR A 8 -2.60 1.39 -5.43
CA TYR A 8 -1.17 1.47 -5.62
C TYR A 8 -0.80 2.87 -6.10
N GLY A 9 0.49 3.20 -5.95
CA GLY A 9 0.96 4.53 -6.26
C GLY A 9 0.94 5.40 -5.02
N VAL A 10 1.78 6.41 -5.01
CA VAL A 10 1.98 7.24 -3.82
C VAL A 10 0.68 7.94 -3.40
N HIS A 11 0.01 8.56 -4.35
CA HIS A 11 -1.18 9.34 -4.01
C HIS A 11 -2.32 8.46 -3.52
N ALA A 12 -2.60 7.39 -4.25
CA ALA A 12 -3.71 6.53 -3.88
C ALA A 12 -3.48 5.88 -2.52
N VAL A 13 -2.24 5.45 -2.28
CA VAL A 13 -1.91 4.82 -1.01
C VAL A 13 -2.03 5.83 0.12
N THR A 14 -1.53 7.04 -0.09
CA THR A 14 -1.60 8.07 0.93
C THR A 14 -3.06 8.39 1.29
N GLU A 15 -3.89 8.53 0.27
CA GLU A 15 -5.29 8.85 0.52
C GLU A 15 -6.00 7.73 1.25
N ALA A 16 -5.73 6.49 0.85
CA ALA A 16 -6.39 5.37 1.49
C ALA A 16 -5.95 5.22 2.95
N LEU A 17 -4.67 5.45 3.22
CA LEU A 17 -4.20 5.42 4.60
C LEU A 17 -4.87 6.50 5.42
N ALA A 18 -4.95 7.70 4.87
CA ALA A 18 -5.58 8.81 5.59
C ALA A 18 -7.05 8.54 5.86
N ALA A 19 -7.69 7.78 4.99
CA ALA A 19 -9.10 7.45 5.16
C ALA A 19 -9.33 6.23 6.06
N ASN A 20 -8.26 5.68 6.61
CA ASN A 20 -8.36 4.51 7.49
C ASN A 20 -8.92 3.27 6.81
N THR A 21 -8.70 3.15 5.52
CA THR A 21 -9.18 1.98 4.79
C THR A 21 -8.09 0.96 4.56
N GLY A 22 -6.85 1.26 4.94
CA GLY A 22 -5.74 0.35 4.70
C GLY A 22 -5.76 -0.86 5.61
N ASN A 23 -5.41 -2.00 5.05
CA ASN A 23 -5.34 -3.23 5.80
C ASN A 23 -3.88 -3.65 5.94
N LYS A 24 -3.14 -3.64 4.85
CA LYS A 24 -1.73 -3.99 4.90
C LYS A 24 -1.01 -3.24 3.80
N LEU A 25 0.13 -2.68 4.14
CA LEU A 25 0.91 -1.89 3.20
C LEU A 25 2.12 -2.69 2.75
N TYR A 26 2.32 -2.76 1.45
CA TYR A 26 3.47 -3.42 0.87
C TYR A 26 4.35 -2.35 0.24
N ILE A 27 5.62 -2.32 0.63
CA ILE A 27 6.57 -1.36 0.10
C ILE A 27 7.70 -2.12 -0.56
N GLN A 28 8.13 -1.67 -1.73
CA GLN A 28 9.26 -2.28 -2.43
C GLN A 28 10.48 -2.27 -1.52
N ASP A 29 11.11 -3.41 -1.36
CA ASP A 29 12.11 -3.60 -0.32
C ASP A 29 13.39 -2.81 -0.55
N ASP A 30 13.66 -2.35 -1.76
CA ASP A 30 14.84 -1.54 -2.00
C ASP A 30 14.51 -0.06 -2.18
N LEU A 31 13.29 0.32 -1.88
CA LEU A 31 12.88 1.70 -2.06
C LEU A 31 13.30 2.53 -0.85
N ARG A 32 13.77 3.73 -1.11
CA ARG A 32 14.20 4.63 -0.04
C ARG A 32 13.82 6.04 -0.38
N GLY A 33 13.83 6.91 0.61
CA GLY A 33 13.58 8.31 0.39
C GLY A 33 12.52 8.86 1.30
N LYS A 34 12.27 10.14 1.15
CA LYS A 34 11.31 10.82 2.01
C LYS A 34 9.89 10.32 1.82
N LYS A 35 9.54 9.93 0.61
CA LYS A 35 8.21 9.42 0.37
C LYS A 35 7.99 8.13 1.14
N VAL A 36 9.01 7.28 1.21
CA VAL A 36 8.91 6.05 1.96
C VAL A 36 8.71 6.36 3.43
N ASP A 37 9.51 7.27 3.97
CA ASP A 37 9.41 7.61 5.38
C ASP A 37 8.05 8.18 5.70
N LYS A 38 7.52 9.03 4.85
CA LYS A 38 6.24 9.66 5.07
C LYS A 38 5.12 8.63 5.09
N ILE A 39 5.15 7.71 4.14
CA ILE A 39 4.12 6.70 4.05
C ILE A 39 4.24 5.71 5.21
N LYS A 40 5.47 5.37 5.61
CA LYS A 40 5.68 4.50 6.76
C LYS A 40 5.10 5.13 8.03
N ASP A 41 5.36 6.41 8.22
CA ASP A 41 4.85 7.10 9.40
C ASP A 41 3.33 7.10 9.39
N LEU A 42 2.74 7.35 8.24
CA LEU A 42 1.29 7.37 8.14
C LEU A 42 0.70 6.00 8.42
N ALA A 43 1.32 4.95 7.88
CA ALA A 43 0.86 3.60 8.13
C ALA A 43 0.95 3.25 9.61
N ALA A 44 2.03 3.66 10.26
CA ALA A 44 2.19 3.40 11.68
C ALA A 44 1.11 4.13 12.48
N GLU A 45 0.83 5.34 12.10
CA GLU A 45 -0.19 6.13 12.77
C GLU A 45 -1.55 5.47 12.64
N LYS A 46 -1.82 4.87 11.50
CA LYS A 46 -3.10 4.20 11.26
C LYS A 46 -3.07 2.73 11.67
N LYS A 47 -1.97 2.28 12.25
CA LYS A 47 -1.81 0.90 12.71
C LYS A 47 -1.94 -0.10 11.58
N VAL A 48 -1.42 0.25 10.43
CA VAL A 48 -1.40 -0.62 9.27
C VAL A 48 -0.07 -1.35 9.23
N SER A 49 -0.11 -2.66 9.06
CA SER A 49 1.12 -3.45 9.00
C SER A 49 1.88 -3.15 7.71
N ILE A 50 3.20 -3.14 7.80
CA ILE A 50 4.05 -2.87 6.65
C ILE A 50 4.81 -4.13 6.31
N SER A 51 4.83 -4.47 5.03
CA SER A 51 5.57 -5.62 4.54
C SER A 51 6.53 -5.14 3.46
N TRP A 52 7.81 -5.42 3.64
CA TRP A 52 8.81 -5.09 2.63
C TRP A 52 8.81 -6.22 1.61
N THR A 53 8.50 -5.88 0.38
CA THR A 53 8.18 -6.89 -0.64
C THR A 53 9.01 -6.63 -1.89
N PRO A 54 9.49 -7.68 -2.56
CA PRO A 54 10.23 -7.49 -3.80
C PRO A 54 9.38 -6.85 -4.88
N LYS A 55 10.04 -6.10 -5.74
CA LYS A 55 9.34 -5.43 -6.83
C LYS A 55 8.55 -6.42 -7.68
N LYS A 56 9.13 -7.59 -7.92
CA LYS A 56 8.47 -8.59 -8.74
C LYS A 56 7.11 -8.97 -8.16
N THR A 57 7.06 -9.15 -6.85
CA THR A 57 5.81 -9.52 -6.20
C THR A 57 4.81 -8.38 -6.29
N LEU A 58 5.27 -7.14 -6.14
CA LEU A 58 4.38 -6.00 -6.27
C LEU A 58 3.82 -5.91 -7.68
N GLN A 59 4.63 -6.19 -8.68
CA GLN A 59 4.16 -6.19 -10.05
C GLN A 59 3.08 -7.24 -10.26
N GLU A 60 3.26 -8.40 -9.66
CA GLU A 60 2.26 -9.44 -9.79
C GLU A 60 0.97 -9.06 -9.07
N MET A 61 1.08 -8.42 -7.92
CA MET A 61 -0.09 -8.01 -7.17
C MET A 61 -0.92 -6.96 -7.92
N THR A 62 -0.25 -6.13 -8.70
CA THR A 62 -0.92 -5.04 -9.39
C THR A 62 -1.13 -5.32 -10.86
N ASP A 63 -0.90 -6.54 -11.29
CA ASP A 63 -1.04 -6.94 -12.69
C ASP A 63 -0.14 -6.06 -13.56
N GLU A 64 1.06 -5.83 -13.08
CA GLU A 64 2.09 -5.08 -13.79
C GLU A 64 1.74 -3.61 -14.00
N ALA A 65 0.91 -3.07 -13.13
CA ALA A 65 0.61 -1.65 -13.20
C ALA A 65 1.78 -0.84 -12.64
N VAL A 66 1.76 0.44 -12.90
CA VAL A 66 2.78 1.34 -12.37
C VAL A 66 2.43 1.65 -10.92
N HIS A 67 3.09 0.97 -9.99
CA HIS A 67 2.76 1.08 -8.57
C HIS A 67 3.73 1.95 -7.78
N GLN A 68 4.79 2.40 -8.41
CA GLN A 68 5.77 3.29 -7.78
C GLN A 68 6.35 2.72 -6.48
N GLY A 69 6.29 1.42 -6.31
CA GLY A 69 6.84 0.76 -5.13
C GLY A 69 5.92 0.73 -3.93
N PHE A 70 4.68 1.19 -4.07
CA PHE A 70 3.72 1.20 -2.97
C PHE A 70 2.43 0.52 -3.37
N VAL A 71 2.02 -0.46 -2.60
CA VAL A 71 0.76 -1.16 -2.81
C VAL A 71 0.08 -1.27 -1.45
N LEU A 72 -1.17 -0.87 -1.38
CA LEU A 72 -1.90 -0.95 -0.13
C LEU A 72 -3.12 -1.83 -0.35
N ARG A 73 -3.23 -2.83 0.50
CA ARG A 73 -4.41 -3.66 0.48
C ARG A 73 -5.44 -3.03 1.38
N VAL A 74 -6.62 -2.80 0.86
CA VAL A 74 -7.68 -2.17 1.63
C VAL A 74 -8.75 -3.17 1.94
N ALA A 75 -9.46 -2.95 3.02
CA ALA A 75 -10.53 -3.84 3.41
C ALA A 75 -11.72 -3.57 2.52
N GLU A 76 -12.27 -4.62 1.99
CA GLU A 76 -13.41 -4.47 1.13
C GLU A 76 -14.60 -3.98 1.90
N PHE A 77 -14.74 -4.43 3.14
CA PHE A 77 -15.82 -4.00 3.95
C PHE A 77 -15.25 -3.34 5.13
N ALA A 78 -15.00 -2.10 5.00
CA ALA A 78 -14.38 -1.39 6.08
C ALA A 78 -15.35 -1.05 7.17
N TYR A 79 -16.62 -1.32 6.94
CA TYR A 79 -17.51 -0.98 7.92
C TYR A 79 -17.95 -2.14 8.55
N THR A 80 -18.30 -2.43 9.01
CA THR A 80 -18.82 -3.40 9.57
C THR A 80 -19.25 -3.54 10.13
#